data_7dce9dfeec8ea20daa14a141897cb23a
#
_entry.id   7dce9dfeec8ea20daa14a141897cb23a
#
_cell.length_a   1.000
_cell.length_b   1.000
_cell.length_c   1.000
_cell.angle_alpha   90.00
_cell.angle_beta   90.00
_cell.angle_gamma   90.00
#
_symmetry.space_group_name_H-M   'P 1'
#
loop_
_entity.id
_entity.type
_entity.pdbx_description
1 polymer ?
#
loop_
_entity_poly.entity_id
_entity_poly.type
_entity_poly.pdbx_seq_one_letter_code
_entity_poly.pdbx_strand_id
1 'polypeptide(L)'
;MRWQQSKWAKRVLFTVLLHFSINCCQAQFVATTHYIKNWSRSVRYTPNDSADFIGLPHPYSTPTLAGNKLFQEMYYWDTYFINRGLLAYGTHPQRGGEANVDEKLALQQAIHNVDNLIFLVNKLGFVPNANRYSMTNRSQPPLLGAMINDIYTITKDTAWLRKALSALEKEHHWWMENRSLNLSPSEYAGIKIGKYDTATLRLNHYGNSADDAFLIRFSKFLSGRLGPEFDSLYLRLNLDSFVGGYGQKRPKGLRLASHLLSEAESGWDFTTRFNARCENIAALDLNCLLYLTEKTLWEGYKTLGDQKKSNSWKRRSNIRKSLINKLFYDKHTGWYWDYDLSKREIHRSSNAAQFLPYFVDLPKHNKQTKWALVALTNKQIGEYGVYPCLPQSIDTLGNRENRVLWKTQWDSPNAWPPLTHFTVKGLENYARGPGKLPSLLLHVTSNRLMMSYLESIEGQFALTGKFWEKYNVKTGGLDVINEYPMPDFFGWTAGVYMEYALELVGP
;
A
#
# COMPACT_ATOMS: atom_id res chain seq x y z
N MET A 1 18.21 34.75 11.51
CA MET A 1 17.46 33.58 10.96
C MET A 1 16.28 33.10 11.84
N ARG A 2 16.38 32.94 13.14
CA ARG A 2 15.25 32.49 14.01
C ARG A 2 14.00 33.38 14.01
N TRP A 3 14.12 34.67 13.79
CA TRP A 3 13.02 35.66 13.87
C TRP A 3 12.17 35.71 12.58
N GLN A 4 12.74 35.42 11.41
CA GLN A 4 11.99 35.34 10.15
C GLN A 4 11.19 34.06 10.03
N GLN A 5 11.70 32.92 10.54
CA GLN A 5 10.98 31.67 10.57
C GLN A 5 9.69 31.72 11.43
N SER A 6 9.70 32.50 12.53
CA SER A 6 8.50 32.64 13.39
C SER A 6 7.39 33.46 12.74
N LYS A 7 7.73 34.49 11.94
CA LYS A 7 6.75 35.29 11.20
C LYS A 7 6.15 34.54 10.02
N TRP A 8 6.95 33.75 9.32
CA TRP A 8 6.48 32.91 8.22
C TRP A 8 5.54 31.79 8.71
N ALA A 9 5.92 31.07 9.76
CA ALA A 9 5.08 30.06 10.38
C ALA A 9 3.74 30.62 10.91
N LYS A 10 3.74 31.84 11.48
CA LYS A 10 2.53 32.52 11.93
C LYS A 10 1.65 32.99 10.75
N ARG A 11 2.22 33.45 9.64
CA ARG A 11 1.47 33.82 8.43
C ARG A 11 0.86 32.58 7.76
N VAL A 12 1.60 31.48 7.61
CA VAL A 12 1.09 30.24 7.07
C VAL A 12 -0.03 29.68 7.94
N LEU A 13 0.14 29.68 9.28
CA LEU A 13 -0.88 29.24 10.21
C LEU A 13 -2.15 30.11 10.14
N PHE A 14 -1.99 31.45 10.04
CA PHE A 14 -3.12 32.38 9.96
C PHE A 14 -3.85 32.27 8.62
N THR A 15 -3.14 32.12 7.51
CA THR A 15 -3.74 31.94 6.17
C THR A 15 -4.46 30.59 6.08
N VAL A 16 -3.88 29.51 6.62
CA VAL A 16 -4.49 28.19 6.65
C VAL A 16 -5.72 28.16 7.56
N LEU A 17 -5.67 28.78 8.75
CA LEU A 17 -6.82 28.88 9.64
C LEU A 17 -7.94 29.76 9.05
N LEU A 18 -7.61 30.83 8.31
CA LEU A 18 -8.59 31.71 7.67
C LEU A 18 -9.27 31.00 6.47
N HIS A 19 -8.52 30.26 5.65
CA HIS A 19 -9.10 29.43 4.58
C HIS A 19 -9.98 28.29 5.12
N PHE A 20 -9.57 27.64 6.20
CA PHE A 20 -10.38 26.62 6.86
C PHE A 20 -11.69 27.17 7.44
N SER A 21 -11.68 28.39 8.00
CA SER A 21 -12.88 28.98 8.62
C SER A 21 -13.91 29.50 7.60
N ILE A 22 -13.48 29.82 6.39
CA ILE A 22 -14.35 30.43 5.37
C ILE A 22 -15.00 29.36 4.45
N ASN A 23 -14.33 28.21 4.23
CA ASN A 23 -14.83 27.14 3.36
C ASN A 23 -15.52 25.97 4.07
N CYS A 24 -15.66 25.99 5.39
CA CYS A 24 -16.29 24.92 6.16
C CYS A 24 -17.83 24.98 6.17
N CYS A 25 -18.46 25.87 5.37
CA CYS A 25 -19.89 25.82 5.12
C CYS A 25 -20.19 24.82 4.01
N GLN A 26 -20.50 23.59 4.41
CA GLN A 26 -21.23 22.59 3.60
C GLN A 26 -20.75 22.44 2.14
N ALA A 27 -19.50 22.11 1.90
CA ALA A 27 -19.10 21.54 0.63
C ALA A 27 -19.79 20.17 0.51
N GLN A 28 -20.89 20.13 -0.19
CA GLN A 28 -21.59 18.90 -0.51
C GLN A 28 -20.73 18.18 -1.56
N PHE A 29 -20.01 17.14 -1.15
CA PHE A 29 -19.22 16.32 -2.06
C PHE A 29 -20.16 15.57 -3.00
N VAL A 30 -20.31 16.07 -4.23
CA VAL A 30 -21.30 15.58 -5.20
C VAL A 30 -21.03 14.14 -5.60
N ALA A 31 -19.75 13.76 -5.69
CA ALA A 31 -19.37 12.41 -6.09
C ALA A 31 -19.73 11.34 -5.02
N THR A 32 -20.01 11.72 -3.75
CA THR A 32 -20.54 10.77 -2.74
C THR A 32 -21.83 10.11 -3.18
N THR A 33 -22.77 10.89 -3.73
CA THR A 33 -24.02 10.36 -4.26
C THR A 33 -23.79 9.36 -5.39
N HIS A 34 -22.80 9.62 -6.25
CA HIS A 34 -22.42 8.70 -7.32
C HIS A 34 -21.81 7.40 -6.76
N TYR A 35 -20.97 7.49 -5.74
CA TYR A 35 -20.43 6.33 -5.04
C TYR A 35 -21.56 5.45 -4.48
N ILE A 36 -22.47 6.04 -3.70
CA ILE A 36 -23.60 5.33 -3.07
C ILE A 36 -24.45 4.60 -4.12
N LYS A 37 -24.72 5.22 -5.26
CA LYS A 37 -25.50 4.59 -6.35
C LYS A 37 -24.77 3.50 -7.12
N ASN A 38 -23.44 3.44 -7.08
CA ASN A 38 -22.66 2.62 -8.00
C ASN A 38 -21.76 1.57 -7.32
N TRP A 39 -21.49 1.64 -6.00
CA TRP A 39 -20.60 0.68 -5.36
C TRP A 39 -21.05 -0.77 -5.57
N SER A 40 -22.35 -1.03 -5.51
CA SER A 40 -22.91 -2.37 -5.72
C SER A 40 -22.76 -2.88 -7.15
N ARG A 41 -22.62 -1.96 -8.14
CA ARG A 41 -22.36 -2.31 -9.53
C ARG A 41 -20.93 -2.80 -9.79
N SER A 42 -20.03 -2.62 -8.85
CA SER A 42 -18.69 -3.22 -8.86
C SER A 42 -18.64 -4.57 -8.12
N VAL A 43 -19.78 -5.12 -7.71
CA VAL A 43 -19.86 -6.40 -7.03
C VAL A 43 -20.18 -7.52 -8.02
N ARG A 44 -19.44 -8.60 -7.94
CA ARG A 44 -19.62 -9.83 -8.75
C ARG A 44 -19.83 -11.04 -7.86
N TYR A 45 -20.43 -12.06 -8.42
CA TYR A 45 -20.57 -13.35 -7.76
C TYR A 45 -20.29 -14.49 -8.73
N THR A 46 -19.20 -15.20 -8.52
CA THR A 46 -18.77 -16.36 -9.32
C THR A 46 -18.37 -17.49 -8.35
N PRO A 47 -19.33 -18.31 -7.88
CA PRO A 47 -19.06 -19.27 -6.80
C PRO A 47 -18.27 -20.50 -7.27
N ASN A 48 -18.24 -20.79 -8.57
CA ASN A 48 -17.62 -21.98 -9.13
C ASN A 48 -16.30 -21.63 -9.81
N ASP A 49 -15.33 -22.54 -9.73
CA ASP A 49 -14.11 -22.47 -10.51
C ASP A 49 -14.45 -22.56 -12.02
N SER A 50 -13.69 -21.84 -12.82
CA SER A 50 -13.74 -21.92 -14.29
C SER A 50 -12.33 -22.17 -14.84
N ALA A 51 -12.14 -22.19 -16.15
CA ALA A 51 -10.81 -22.33 -16.76
C ALA A 51 -9.87 -21.19 -16.38
N ASP A 52 -10.40 -19.97 -16.19
CA ASP A 52 -9.61 -18.76 -15.94
C ASP A 52 -9.68 -18.29 -14.48
N PHE A 53 -10.80 -18.54 -13.76
CA PHE A 53 -11.08 -17.94 -12.48
C PHE A 53 -11.24 -18.96 -11.35
N ILE A 54 -10.73 -18.59 -10.19
CA ILE A 54 -11.02 -19.26 -8.94
C ILE A 54 -12.36 -18.76 -8.43
N GLY A 55 -13.32 -19.67 -8.24
CA GLY A 55 -14.63 -19.37 -7.67
C GLY A 55 -14.52 -18.93 -6.22
N LEU A 56 -15.36 -17.98 -5.82
CA LEU A 56 -15.37 -17.41 -4.46
C LEU A 56 -16.72 -17.66 -3.79
N PRO A 57 -16.75 -18.04 -2.50
CA PRO A 57 -17.96 -18.42 -1.81
C PRO A 57 -18.96 -17.27 -1.59
N HIS A 58 -18.48 -16.02 -1.61
CA HIS A 58 -19.31 -14.83 -1.41
C HIS A 58 -19.19 -13.87 -2.60
N PRO A 59 -20.18 -12.95 -2.77
CA PRO A 59 -20.01 -11.81 -3.67
C PRO A 59 -18.74 -11.03 -3.32
N TYR A 60 -18.04 -10.52 -4.33
CA TYR A 60 -16.78 -9.80 -4.17
C TYR A 60 -16.73 -8.52 -4.97
N SER A 61 -16.05 -7.52 -4.44
CA SER A 61 -15.84 -6.25 -5.12
C SER A 61 -14.72 -6.35 -6.14
N THR A 62 -14.91 -5.69 -7.28
CA THR A 62 -13.91 -5.55 -8.35
C THR A 62 -13.45 -4.09 -8.44
N PRO A 63 -12.23 -3.82 -8.95
CA PRO A 63 -11.77 -2.45 -9.16
C PRO A 63 -12.63 -1.64 -10.12
N THR A 64 -13.36 -2.28 -11.02
CA THR A 64 -14.18 -1.60 -12.02
C THR A 64 -15.64 -2.06 -11.98
N LEU A 65 -16.53 -1.27 -12.61
CA LEU A 65 -17.95 -1.64 -12.71
C LEU A 65 -18.13 -2.93 -13.54
N ALA A 66 -19.18 -3.67 -13.23
CA ALA A 66 -19.57 -4.87 -13.99
C ALA A 66 -19.76 -4.53 -15.48
N GLY A 67 -19.19 -5.38 -16.34
CA GLY A 67 -19.22 -5.20 -17.79
C GLY A 67 -18.03 -4.39 -18.37
N ASN A 68 -17.14 -3.85 -17.54
CA ASN A 68 -15.88 -3.33 -18.04
C ASN A 68 -15.00 -4.48 -18.57
N LYS A 69 -14.13 -4.20 -19.56
CA LYS A 69 -13.23 -5.20 -20.15
C LYS A 69 -12.01 -5.51 -19.26
N LEU A 70 -11.68 -4.61 -18.32
CA LEU A 70 -10.49 -4.69 -17.47
C LEU A 70 -10.89 -4.81 -16.00
N PHE A 71 -10.07 -5.49 -15.21
CA PHE A 71 -10.15 -5.55 -13.74
C PHE A 71 -11.49 -6.08 -13.22
N GLN A 72 -11.94 -7.21 -13.76
CA GLN A 72 -13.18 -7.88 -13.34
C GLN A 72 -12.93 -8.98 -12.30
N GLU A 73 -11.71 -9.12 -11.82
CA GLU A 73 -11.25 -9.99 -10.76
C GLU A 73 -11.31 -9.28 -9.40
N MET A 74 -11.30 -10.08 -8.33
CA MET A 74 -11.01 -9.59 -6.99
C MET A 74 -9.49 -9.48 -6.84
N TYR A 75 -8.97 -8.26 -6.79
CA TYR A 75 -7.55 -7.99 -6.54
C TYR A 75 -7.28 -7.83 -5.05
N TYR A 76 -6.13 -8.33 -4.57
CA TYR A 76 -5.86 -8.42 -3.15
C TYR A 76 -5.77 -7.04 -2.47
N TRP A 77 -4.80 -6.21 -2.85
CA TRP A 77 -4.60 -4.94 -2.14
C TRP A 77 -5.66 -3.89 -2.48
N ASP A 78 -6.24 -3.94 -3.71
CA ASP A 78 -7.38 -3.10 -4.10
C ASP A 78 -8.56 -3.27 -3.14
N THR A 79 -8.81 -4.52 -2.73
CA THR A 79 -9.87 -4.87 -1.79
C THR A 79 -9.76 -4.10 -0.48
N TYR A 80 -8.55 -3.83 0.01
CA TYR A 80 -8.38 -3.02 1.23
C TYR A 80 -8.93 -1.61 1.06
N PHE A 81 -8.56 -0.93 -0.02
CA PHE A 81 -8.99 0.45 -0.26
C PHE A 81 -10.48 0.54 -0.62
N ILE A 82 -11.01 -0.43 -1.36
CA ILE A 82 -12.45 -0.56 -1.61
C ILE A 82 -13.20 -0.71 -0.29
N ASN A 83 -12.71 -1.59 0.60
CA ASN A 83 -13.30 -1.81 1.91
C ASN A 83 -13.28 -0.55 2.79
N ARG A 84 -12.28 0.34 2.67
CA ARG A 84 -12.27 1.62 3.41
C ARG A 84 -13.54 2.43 3.13
N GLY A 85 -13.95 2.53 1.86
CA GLY A 85 -15.17 3.23 1.48
C GLY A 85 -16.45 2.49 1.92
N LEU A 86 -16.49 1.17 1.76
CA LEU A 86 -17.64 0.35 2.20
C LEU A 86 -17.84 0.44 3.72
N LEU A 87 -16.77 0.35 4.49
CA LEU A 87 -16.81 0.47 5.94
C LEU A 87 -17.19 1.88 6.39
N ALA A 88 -16.58 2.91 5.78
CA ALA A 88 -16.94 4.29 6.09
C ALA A 88 -18.43 4.54 5.84
N TYR A 89 -18.97 4.12 4.69
CA TYR A 89 -20.40 4.25 4.38
C TYR A 89 -21.27 3.36 5.28
N GLY A 90 -20.91 2.10 5.45
CA GLY A 90 -21.71 1.13 6.20
C GLY A 90 -21.75 1.35 7.72
N THR A 91 -20.82 2.14 8.27
CA THR A 91 -20.76 2.45 9.71
C THR A 91 -21.07 3.90 10.04
N HIS A 92 -21.38 4.72 9.04
CA HIS A 92 -21.72 6.12 9.20
C HIS A 92 -23.26 6.28 9.23
N PRO A 93 -23.93 6.19 10.40
CA PRO A 93 -25.36 6.37 10.47
C PRO A 93 -25.68 7.82 10.08
N GLN A 94 -26.43 8.00 9.01
CA GLN A 94 -26.90 9.32 8.64
C GLN A 94 -27.65 9.95 9.82
N ARG A 95 -27.00 10.88 10.54
CA ARG A 95 -27.58 11.74 11.58
C ARG A 95 -28.31 11.03 12.73
N GLY A 96 -27.64 10.07 13.40
CA GLY A 96 -28.17 9.50 14.67
C GLY A 96 -29.35 8.54 14.52
N GLY A 97 -29.59 8.05 13.30
CA GLY A 97 -30.60 7.02 12.99
C GLY A 97 -29.99 5.60 12.96
N GLU A 98 -30.85 4.59 12.87
CA GLU A 98 -30.41 3.23 12.52
C GLU A 98 -29.87 3.19 11.09
N ALA A 99 -28.83 2.35 10.85
CA ALA A 99 -28.26 2.15 9.52
C ALA A 99 -29.35 1.67 8.53
N ASN A 100 -29.43 2.30 7.38
CA ASN A 100 -30.37 1.93 6.32
C ASN A 100 -29.93 0.60 5.64
N VAL A 101 -30.77 0.09 4.73
CA VAL A 101 -30.52 -1.19 4.06
C VAL A 101 -29.21 -1.18 3.26
N ASP A 102 -28.91 -0.10 2.52
CA ASP A 102 -27.71 0.02 1.71
C ASP A 102 -26.44 0.10 2.56
N GLU A 103 -26.47 0.79 3.70
CA GLU A 103 -25.36 0.85 4.65
C GLU A 103 -25.07 -0.54 5.24
N LYS A 104 -26.11 -1.31 5.62
CA LYS A 104 -25.96 -2.69 6.09
C LYS A 104 -25.40 -3.60 5.01
N LEU A 105 -25.81 -3.44 3.74
CA LEU A 105 -25.29 -4.20 2.61
C LEU A 105 -23.84 -3.85 2.32
N ALA A 106 -23.44 -2.59 2.42
CA ALA A 106 -22.05 -2.17 2.24
C ALA A 106 -21.12 -2.76 3.30
N LEU A 107 -21.54 -2.75 4.58
CA LEU A 107 -20.80 -3.40 5.66
C LEU A 107 -20.71 -4.93 5.42
N GLN A 108 -21.80 -5.58 5.03
CA GLN A 108 -21.79 -7.01 4.72
C GLN A 108 -20.86 -7.32 3.54
N GLN A 109 -20.84 -6.47 2.51
CA GLN A 109 -19.94 -6.64 1.37
C GLN A 109 -18.47 -6.53 1.78
N ALA A 110 -18.12 -5.60 2.68
CA ALA A 110 -16.76 -5.51 3.21
C ALA A 110 -16.34 -6.78 3.95
N ILE A 111 -17.26 -7.39 4.72
CA ILE A 111 -17.03 -8.68 5.41
C ILE A 111 -16.86 -9.80 4.38
N HIS A 112 -17.75 -9.90 3.39
CA HIS A 112 -17.65 -10.90 2.30
C HIS A 112 -16.32 -10.83 1.55
N ASN A 113 -15.83 -9.61 1.29
CA ASN A 113 -14.52 -9.42 0.65
C ASN A 113 -13.41 -10.06 1.49
N VAL A 114 -13.40 -9.86 2.81
CA VAL A 114 -12.37 -10.45 3.69
C VAL A 114 -12.54 -11.96 3.81
N ASP A 115 -13.78 -12.47 3.89
CA ASP A 115 -14.06 -13.91 3.93
C ASP A 115 -13.59 -14.62 2.66
N ASN A 116 -13.71 -13.98 1.50
CA ASN A 116 -13.15 -14.48 0.24
C ASN A 116 -11.62 -14.54 0.25
N LEU A 117 -10.94 -13.55 0.83
CA LEU A 117 -9.48 -13.58 1.00
C LEU A 117 -9.05 -14.72 1.95
N ILE A 118 -9.78 -14.90 3.05
CA ILE A 118 -9.58 -16.03 4.00
C ILE A 118 -9.78 -17.37 3.28
N PHE A 119 -10.80 -17.48 2.42
CA PHE A 119 -11.02 -18.67 1.61
C PHE A 119 -9.84 -18.92 0.67
N LEU A 120 -9.33 -17.90 -0.03
CA LEU A 120 -8.17 -18.04 -0.92
C LEU A 120 -6.93 -18.50 -0.16
N VAL A 121 -6.65 -17.95 1.03
CA VAL A 121 -5.55 -18.44 1.89
C VAL A 121 -5.74 -19.90 2.27
N ASN A 122 -6.96 -20.32 2.62
CA ASN A 122 -7.22 -21.71 2.98
C ASN A 122 -7.09 -22.66 1.79
N LYS A 123 -7.42 -22.21 0.56
CA LYS A 123 -7.32 -22.99 -0.68
C LYS A 123 -5.89 -23.08 -1.21
N LEU A 124 -5.12 -21.98 -1.17
CA LEU A 124 -3.83 -21.84 -1.86
C LEU A 124 -2.63 -21.70 -0.91
N GLY A 125 -2.85 -21.42 0.38
CA GLY A 125 -1.82 -21.09 1.34
C GLY A 125 -1.50 -19.59 1.42
N PHE A 126 -1.95 -18.78 0.46
CA PHE A 126 -1.72 -17.33 0.36
C PHE A 126 -2.86 -16.64 -0.39
N VAL A 127 -2.88 -15.31 -0.37
CA VAL A 127 -3.77 -14.54 -1.24
C VAL A 127 -3.04 -14.28 -2.56
N PRO A 128 -3.55 -14.77 -3.71
CA PRO A 128 -2.96 -14.47 -5.02
C PRO A 128 -3.19 -12.99 -5.39
N ASN A 129 -2.46 -12.51 -6.40
CA ASN A 129 -2.61 -11.16 -6.93
C ASN A 129 -4.09 -10.84 -7.25
N ALA A 130 -4.78 -11.79 -7.88
CA ALA A 130 -6.23 -11.77 -8.08
C ALA A 130 -6.76 -13.21 -8.14
N ASN A 131 -8.09 -13.39 -8.05
CA ASN A 131 -8.74 -14.70 -8.16
C ASN A 131 -8.78 -15.26 -9.60
N ARG A 132 -7.67 -15.07 -10.36
CA ARG A 132 -7.45 -15.59 -11.70
C ARG A 132 -6.26 -16.55 -11.70
N TYR A 133 -6.39 -17.74 -12.30
CA TYR A 133 -5.32 -18.75 -12.28
C TYR A 133 -3.98 -18.26 -12.85
N SER A 134 -3.99 -17.46 -13.91
CA SER A 134 -2.77 -16.85 -14.46
C SER A 134 -2.08 -15.83 -13.54
N MET A 135 -2.74 -15.42 -12.45
CA MET A 135 -2.24 -14.46 -11.45
C MET A 135 -1.92 -15.13 -10.10
N THR A 136 -1.92 -16.47 -10.03
CA THR A 136 -1.53 -17.21 -8.82
C THR A 136 -0.02 -17.41 -8.68
N ASN A 137 0.76 -16.98 -9.64
CA ASN A 137 2.22 -17.02 -9.59
C ASN A 137 2.84 -15.89 -8.74
N ARG A 138 2.02 -15.03 -8.17
CA ARG A 138 2.42 -13.92 -7.30
C ARG A 138 1.27 -13.50 -6.38
N SER A 139 1.61 -12.83 -5.28
CA SER A 139 0.66 -12.17 -4.39
C SER A 139 0.53 -10.67 -4.73
N GLN A 140 0.12 -9.86 -3.75
CA GLN A 140 0.19 -8.39 -3.71
C GLN A 140 0.52 -7.95 -2.28
N PRO A 141 0.70 -6.64 -1.97
CA PRO A 141 1.01 -6.18 -0.61
C PRO A 141 0.06 -6.77 0.45
N PRO A 142 0.59 -7.42 1.51
CA PRO A 142 -0.21 -8.22 2.45
C PRO A 142 -1.01 -7.34 3.42
N LEU A 143 -2.21 -6.95 3.03
CA LEU A 143 -3.11 -6.09 3.80
C LEU A 143 -4.23 -6.85 4.54
N LEU A 144 -4.25 -8.20 4.49
CA LEU A 144 -5.27 -9.00 5.17
C LEU A 144 -5.29 -8.71 6.68
N GLY A 145 -4.13 -8.53 7.32
CA GLY A 145 -4.06 -8.18 8.74
C GLY A 145 -4.75 -6.85 9.06
N ALA A 146 -4.58 -5.83 8.22
CA ALA A 146 -5.28 -4.55 8.37
C ALA A 146 -6.81 -4.74 8.23
N MET A 147 -7.25 -5.45 7.20
CA MET A 147 -8.68 -5.71 6.97
C MET A 147 -9.33 -6.51 8.11
N ILE A 148 -8.62 -7.49 8.68
CA ILE A 148 -9.10 -8.24 9.86
C ILE A 148 -9.29 -7.31 11.07
N ASN A 149 -8.35 -6.39 11.32
CA ASN A 149 -8.48 -5.41 12.38
C ASN A 149 -9.68 -4.48 12.15
N ASP A 150 -9.89 -4.01 10.93
CA ASP A 150 -11.02 -3.14 10.58
C ASP A 150 -12.35 -3.85 10.84
N ILE A 151 -12.55 -5.07 10.31
CA ILE A 151 -13.78 -5.84 10.50
C ILE A 151 -14.00 -6.19 11.98
N TYR A 152 -12.97 -6.66 12.68
CA TYR A 152 -13.11 -7.01 14.10
C TYR A 152 -13.40 -5.78 14.98
N THR A 153 -12.86 -4.61 14.64
CA THR A 153 -13.13 -3.37 15.36
C THR A 153 -14.62 -3.02 15.35
N ILE A 154 -15.31 -3.33 14.26
CA ILE A 154 -16.75 -3.06 14.08
C ILE A 154 -17.60 -4.20 14.67
N THR A 155 -17.31 -5.44 14.28
CA THR A 155 -18.19 -6.58 14.58
C THR A 155 -18.03 -7.14 15.99
N LYS A 156 -16.82 -7.04 16.57
CA LYS A 156 -16.42 -7.69 17.84
C LYS A 156 -16.65 -9.21 17.86
N ASP A 157 -16.83 -9.85 16.70
CA ASP A 157 -17.06 -11.29 16.60
C ASP A 157 -15.75 -12.07 16.83
N THR A 158 -15.63 -12.66 18.02
CA THR A 158 -14.45 -13.44 18.42
C THR A 158 -14.38 -14.81 17.73
N ALA A 159 -15.53 -15.37 17.32
CA ALA A 159 -15.55 -16.64 16.57
C ALA A 159 -15.02 -16.44 15.14
N TRP A 160 -15.45 -15.36 14.49
CA TRP A 160 -14.92 -14.95 13.20
C TRP A 160 -13.42 -14.59 13.31
N LEU A 161 -13.02 -13.81 14.31
CA LEU A 161 -11.61 -13.44 14.54
C LEU A 161 -10.71 -14.67 14.63
N ARG A 162 -11.15 -15.73 15.34
CA ARG A 162 -10.38 -16.98 15.47
C ARG A 162 -10.10 -17.64 14.12
N LYS A 163 -11.08 -17.68 13.23
CA LYS A 163 -10.95 -18.20 11.85
C LYS A 163 -9.99 -17.32 11.04
N ALA A 164 -10.18 -16.00 11.09
CA ALA A 164 -9.39 -15.01 10.37
C ALA A 164 -7.89 -15.06 10.77
N LEU A 165 -7.59 -15.14 12.08
CA LEU A 165 -6.22 -15.25 12.55
C LEU A 165 -5.55 -16.56 12.13
N SER A 166 -6.29 -17.67 12.05
CA SER A 166 -5.74 -18.93 11.53
C SER A 166 -5.34 -18.84 10.05
N ALA A 167 -6.12 -18.14 9.24
CA ALA A 167 -5.75 -17.87 7.85
C ALA A 167 -4.56 -16.90 7.76
N LEU A 168 -4.55 -15.85 8.57
CA LEU A 168 -3.46 -14.87 8.61
C LEU A 168 -2.12 -15.50 8.99
N GLU A 169 -2.11 -16.50 9.91
CA GLU A 169 -0.90 -17.30 10.22
C GLU A 169 -0.39 -18.06 9.00
N LYS A 170 -1.28 -18.65 8.19
CA LYS A 170 -0.90 -19.40 6.96
C LYS A 170 -0.31 -18.44 5.92
N GLU A 171 -0.93 -17.29 5.69
CA GLU A 171 -0.42 -16.29 4.77
C GLU A 171 0.95 -15.76 5.20
N HIS A 172 1.12 -15.42 6.49
CA HIS A 172 2.42 -15.02 7.02
C HIS A 172 3.48 -16.11 6.81
N HIS A 173 3.13 -17.37 7.03
CA HIS A 173 4.05 -18.49 6.84
C HIS A 173 4.49 -18.59 5.37
N TRP A 174 3.54 -18.44 4.43
CA TRP A 174 3.84 -18.42 3.00
C TRP A 174 4.84 -17.31 2.63
N TRP A 175 4.65 -16.08 3.14
CA TRP A 175 5.58 -14.97 2.92
C TRP A 175 6.98 -15.27 3.47
N MET A 176 7.07 -15.92 4.62
CA MET A 176 8.35 -16.28 5.24
C MET A 176 9.06 -17.41 4.52
N GLU A 177 8.34 -18.34 3.92
CA GLU A 177 8.94 -19.46 3.18
C GLU A 177 9.30 -19.07 1.74
N ASN A 178 8.44 -18.31 1.10
CA ASN A 178 8.50 -18.09 -0.35
C ASN A 178 9.06 -16.73 -0.76
N ARG A 179 9.16 -15.76 0.14
CA ARG A 179 9.52 -14.37 -0.17
C ARG A 179 10.47 -13.78 0.87
N SER A 180 11.40 -14.58 1.38
CA SER A 180 12.35 -14.09 2.38
C SER A 180 13.75 -14.64 2.20
N LEU A 181 14.75 -13.88 2.65
CA LEU A 181 16.14 -14.25 2.71
C LEU A 181 16.69 -14.21 4.13
N ASN A 182 17.52 -15.18 4.47
CA ASN A 182 18.26 -15.22 5.72
C ASN A 182 19.26 -14.07 5.79
N LEU A 183 19.33 -13.45 6.96
CA LEU A 183 20.32 -12.42 7.26
C LEU A 183 21.64 -13.05 7.75
N SER A 184 22.75 -12.37 7.48
CA SER A 184 24.04 -12.71 8.02
C SER A 184 24.17 -12.27 9.49
N PRO A 185 25.07 -12.89 10.29
CA PRO A 185 25.28 -12.50 11.68
C PRO A 185 25.57 -11.02 11.89
N SER A 186 26.28 -10.35 10.97
CA SER A 186 26.55 -8.91 11.05
C SER A 186 25.30 -8.05 10.91
N GLU A 187 24.31 -8.48 10.10
CA GLU A 187 23.08 -7.74 9.87
C GLU A 187 22.15 -7.74 11.09
N TYR A 188 22.14 -8.80 11.87
CA TYR A 188 21.31 -8.87 13.09
C TYR A 188 22.10 -8.71 14.41
N ALA A 189 23.42 -8.44 14.35
CA ALA A 189 24.22 -8.22 15.55
C ALA A 189 23.58 -7.15 16.47
N GLY A 190 23.50 -7.46 17.78
CA GLY A 190 22.89 -6.57 18.78
C GLY A 190 21.36 -6.61 18.87
N ILE A 191 20.68 -7.38 18.02
CA ILE A 191 19.24 -7.62 18.17
C ILE A 191 19.04 -8.73 19.21
N LYS A 192 18.17 -8.45 20.21
CA LYS A 192 17.81 -9.45 21.22
C LYS A 192 16.94 -10.54 20.61
N ILE A 193 17.51 -11.71 20.40
CA ILE A 193 16.85 -12.89 19.86
C ILE A 193 16.63 -13.88 20.99
N GLY A 194 15.42 -14.38 21.16
CA GLY A 194 15.16 -15.51 22.06
C GLY A 194 15.79 -16.80 21.51
N LYS A 195 16.05 -17.76 22.37
CA LYS A 195 16.78 -19.00 22.08
C LYS A 195 16.22 -19.86 20.92
N TYR A 196 15.03 -19.52 20.37
CA TYR A 196 14.26 -20.32 19.40
C TYR A 196 13.82 -19.55 18.14
N ASP A 197 14.26 -18.32 17.93
CA ASP A 197 13.67 -17.46 16.88
C ASP A 197 14.63 -17.10 15.72
N THR A 198 15.64 -17.92 15.44
CA THR A 198 16.56 -17.70 14.30
C THR A 198 15.82 -17.72 12.95
N ALA A 199 14.72 -18.46 12.85
CA ALA A 199 13.87 -18.47 11.66
C ALA A 199 13.21 -17.12 11.34
N THR A 200 13.19 -16.17 12.29
CA THR A 200 12.67 -14.81 12.11
C THR A 200 13.73 -13.80 11.66
N LEU A 201 15.00 -14.21 11.57
CA LEU A 201 16.11 -13.37 11.12
C LEU A 201 16.16 -13.31 9.59
N ARG A 202 15.08 -12.87 9.01
CA ARG A 202 14.89 -12.77 7.57
C ARG A 202 14.33 -11.41 7.19
N LEU A 203 14.67 -10.96 6.00
CA LEU A 203 13.96 -9.87 5.33
C LEU A 203 13.17 -10.39 4.15
N ASN A 204 12.03 -9.78 3.93
CA ASN A 204 11.15 -10.14 2.84
C ASN A 204 11.38 -9.22 1.63
N HIS A 205 11.25 -9.80 0.43
CA HIS A 205 11.27 -9.14 -0.85
C HIS A 205 10.07 -9.57 -1.68
N TYR A 206 9.65 -8.77 -2.64
CA TYR A 206 8.67 -9.18 -3.64
C TYR A 206 9.32 -10.15 -4.64
N GLY A 207 8.51 -11.03 -5.20
CA GLY A 207 8.98 -12.10 -6.09
C GLY A 207 7.84 -12.70 -6.91
N ASN A 208 8.14 -13.79 -7.59
CA ASN A 208 7.14 -14.57 -8.32
C ASN A 208 7.54 -16.04 -8.37
N SER A 209 6.57 -16.91 -8.66
CA SER A 209 6.76 -18.34 -8.88
C SER A 209 6.41 -18.76 -10.32
N ALA A 210 6.50 -17.81 -11.27
CA ALA A 210 6.25 -18.09 -12.67
C ALA A 210 7.28 -19.08 -13.23
N ASP A 211 6.83 -20.00 -14.07
CA ASP A 211 7.72 -20.87 -14.83
C ASP A 211 8.38 -20.13 -16.01
N ASP A 212 9.37 -20.75 -16.62
CA ASP A 212 10.09 -20.16 -17.75
C ASP A 212 9.18 -19.93 -18.96
N ALA A 213 8.18 -20.78 -19.19
CA ALA A 213 7.24 -20.60 -20.30
C ALA A 213 6.38 -19.33 -20.10
N PHE A 214 5.93 -19.07 -18.86
CA PHE A 214 5.24 -17.82 -18.53
C PHE A 214 6.16 -16.61 -18.72
N LEU A 215 7.39 -16.67 -18.21
CA LEU A 215 8.35 -15.57 -18.32
C LEU A 215 8.77 -15.27 -19.75
N ILE A 216 8.86 -16.30 -20.63
CA ILE A 216 9.10 -16.08 -22.06
C ILE A 216 7.94 -15.30 -22.70
N ARG A 217 6.69 -15.69 -22.40
CA ARG A 217 5.52 -14.93 -22.90
C ARG A 217 5.48 -13.52 -22.36
N PHE A 218 5.76 -13.35 -21.07
CA PHE A 218 5.81 -12.04 -20.42
C PHE A 218 6.93 -11.17 -20.96
N SER A 219 8.12 -11.71 -21.19
CA SER A 219 9.25 -11.01 -21.83
C SER A 219 8.88 -10.51 -23.22
N LYS A 220 8.21 -11.32 -24.05
CA LYS A 220 7.72 -10.90 -25.38
C LYS A 220 6.69 -9.78 -25.27
N PHE A 221 5.77 -9.86 -24.31
CA PHE A 221 4.80 -8.80 -24.04
C PHE A 221 5.52 -7.49 -23.66
N LEU A 222 6.50 -7.53 -22.75
CA LEU A 222 7.28 -6.38 -22.34
C LEU A 222 8.09 -5.77 -23.47
N SER A 223 8.77 -6.61 -24.28
CA SER A 223 9.53 -6.16 -25.46
C SER A 223 8.64 -5.48 -26.49
N GLY A 224 7.47 -6.05 -26.77
CA GLY A 224 6.47 -5.42 -27.64
C GLY A 224 5.93 -4.08 -27.13
N ARG A 225 5.89 -3.90 -25.81
CA ARG A 225 5.37 -2.70 -25.14
C ARG A 225 6.43 -1.62 -24.93
N LEU A 226 7.64 -2.00 -24.53
CA LEU A 226 8.76 -1.11 -24.19
C LEU A 226 9.71 -0.91 -25.36
N GLY A 227 9.60 -1.74 -26.42
CA GLY A 227 10.43 -1.66 -27.62
C GLY A 227 11.94 -1.80 -27.33
N PRO A 228 12.79 -1.06 -28.05
CA PRO A 228 14.25 -1.12 -27.89
C PRO A 228 14.74 -0.78 -26.48
N GLU A 229 13.95 -0.07 -25.69
CA GLU A 229 14.29 0.27 -24.30
C GLU A 229 14.38 -0.98 -23.42
N PHE A 230 13.55 -2.00 -23.65
CA PHE A 230 13.62 -3.27 -22.93
C PHE A 230 14.95 -3.99 -23.17
N ASP A 231 15.37 -4.08 -24.44
CA ASP A 231 16.63 -4.74 -24.80
C ASP A 231 17.86 -3.96 -24.31
N SER A 232 17.83 -2.63 -24.41
CA SER A 232 18.91 -1.77 -23.91
C SER A 232 19.03 -1.80 -22.37
N LEU A 233 17.91 -1.90 -21.67
CA LEU A 233 17.89 -2.04 -20.22
C LEU A 233 18.55 -3.34 -19.78
N TYR A 234 18.21 -4.45 -20.45
CA TYR A 234 18.77 -5.74 -20.19
C TYR A 234 20.31 -5.74 -20.31
N LEU A 235 20.84 -5.05 -21.30
CA LEU A 235 22.29 -4.91 -21.51
C LEU A 235 22.97 -4.01 -20.45
N ARG A 236 22.29 -2.97 -19.99
CA ARG A 236 22.83 -2.01 -18.99
C ARG A 236 22.79 -2.53 -17.57
N LEU A 237 21.76 -3.30 -17.21
CA LEU A 237 21.63 -3.84 -15.86
C LEU A 237 22.49 -5.09 -15.72
N ASN A 238 23.54 -5.01 -14.92
CA ASN A 238 24.31 -6.19 -14.53
C ASN A 238 23.49 -7.02 -13.54
N LEU A 239 22.59 -7.86 -14.07
CA LEU A 239 21.71 -8.73 -13.29
C LEU A 239 22.38 -10.02 -12.81
N ASP A 240 23.71 -10.14 -12.96
CA ASP A 240 24.45 -11.34 -12.59
C ASP A 240 24.57 -11.53 -11.05
N SER A 241 24.44 -10.45 -10.29
CA SER A 241 24.40 -10.47 -8.82
C SER A 241 22.99 -10.75 -8.30
N PHE A 242 22.43 -11.89 -8.64
CA PHE A 242 21.09 -12.29 -8.19
C PHE A 242 21.14 -12.84 -6.76
N VAL A 243 20.37 -12.25 -5.88
CA VAL A 243 20.17 -12.71 -4.48
C VAL A 243 18.75 -13.23 -4.28
N GLY A 244 17.87 -13.02 -5.22
CA GLY A 244 16.45 -13.34 -5.14
C GLY A 244 16.19 -14.84 -5.09
N GLY A 245 15.25 -15.21 -4.26
CA GLY A 245 14.83 -16.53 -3.87
C GLY A 245 14.53 -17.49 -5.03
N TYR A 246 14.46 -18.72 -4.68
CA TYR A 246 14.22 -19.93 -5.47
C TYR A 246 15.42 -20.60 -6.12
N GLY A 247 16.66 -20.12 -5.96
CA GLY A 247 17.86 -20.87 -6.39
C GLY A 247 17.93 -21.22 -7.87
N GLN A 248 16.96 -20.80 -8.68
CA GLN A 248 16.92 -21.10 -10.09
C GLN A 248 17.87 -20.17 -10.85
N LYS A 249 18.91 -20.73 -11.40
CA LYS A 249 19.77 -20.06 -12.38
C LYS A 249 18.97 -19.82 -13.67
N ARG A 250 18.21 -18.74 -13.72
CA ARG A 250 17.47 -18.37 -14.93
C ARG A 250 18.40 -17.75 -15.98
N PRO A 251 18.17 -17.98 -17.27
CA PRO A 251 18.82 -17.25 -18.35
C PRO A 251 18.67 -15.72 -18.16
N LYS A 252 19.67 -14.94 -18.58
CA LYS A 252 19.73 -13.48 -18.36
C LYS A 252 18.44 -12.75 -18.76
N GLY A 253 17.87 -13.02 -19.94
CA GLY A 253 16.62 -12.39 -20.41
C GLY A 253 15.41 -12.71 -19.56
N LEU A 254 15.32 -13.90 -18.99
CA LEU A 254 14.23 -14.29 -18.09
C LEU A 254 14.38 -13.67 -16.69
N ARG A 255 15.61 -13.31 -16.27
CA ARG A 255 15.82 -12.59 -14.99
C ARG A 255 15.20 -11.20 -15.00
N LEU A 256 15.38 -10.44 -16.09
CA LEU A 256 14.73 -9.13 -16.20
C LEU A 256 13.21 -9.26 -16.16
N ALA A 257 12.65 -10.21 -16.94
CA ALA A 257 11.21 -10.48 -16.91
C ALA A 257 10.73 -10.90 -15.53
N SER A 258 11.51 -11.69 -14.78
CA SER A 258 11.21 -12.08 -13.40
C SER A 258 11.17 -10.88 -12.45
N HIS A 259 12.18 -10.00 -12.51
CA HIS A 259 12.21 -8.79 -11.70
C HIS A 259 11.00 -7.88 -12.00
N LEU A 260 10.65 -7.69 -13.27
CA LEU A 260 9.51 -6.86 -13.66
C LEU A 260 8.16 -7.51 -13.29
N LEU A 261 8.05 -8.85 -13.36
CA LEU A 261 6.88 -9.57 -12.84
C LEU A 261 6.75 -9.45 -11.31
N SER A 262 7.88 -9.38 -10.61
CA SER A 262 7.93 -9.17 -9.16
C SER A 262 7.54 -7.75 -8.75
N GLU A 263 7.70 -6.76 -9.63
CA GLU A 263 7.11 -5.43 -9.43
C GLU A 263 5.59 -5.49 -9.42
N ALA A 264 4.97 -6.37 -10.23
CA ALA A 264 3.51 -6.60 -10.17
C ALA A 264 3.05 -7.24 -8.84
N GLU A 265 3.90 -8.02 -8.12
CA GLU A 265 3.61 -8.45 -6.75
C GLU A 265 3.66 -7.28 -5.76
N SER A 266 4.51 -6.28 -6.00
CA SER A 266 4.58 -5.08 -5.16
C SER A 266 3.37 -4.15 -5.33
N GLY A 267 2.59 -4.33 -6.38
CA GLY A 267 1.54 -3.41 -6.80
C GLY A 267 2.07 -2.16 -7.54
N TRP A 268 3.38 -2.01 -7.70
CA TRP A 268 4.02 -0.85 -8.35
C TRP A 268 4.60 -1.24 -9.72
N ASP A 269 3.78 -1.81 -10.56
CA ASP A 269 4.15 -2.24 -11.90
C ASP A 269 3.85 -1.12 -12.94
N PHE A 270 4.81 -0.42 -13.54
CA PHE A 270 6.24 -0.54 -13.32
C PHE A 270 6.78 0.76 -12.72
N THR A 271 7.96 0.71 -12.09
CA THR A 271 8.48 1.83 -11.31
C THR A 271 10.01 1.94 -11.37
N THR A 272 10.52 3.16 -11.26
CA THR A 272 11.95 3.40 -11.06
C THR A 272 12.44 3.08 -9.65
N ARG A 273 11.53 2.82 -8.69
CA ARG A 273 11.84 2.49 -7.28
C ARG A 273 12.86 1.37 -7.17
N PHE A 274 12.62 0.27 -7.88
CA PHE A 274 13.44 -0.93 -7.81
C PHE A 274 14.54 -0.98 -8.87
N ASN A 275 14.50 -0.10 -9.85
CA ASN A 275 15.44 -0.07 -10.97
C ASN A 275 15.55 -1.44 -11.67
N ALA A 276 14.41 -2.08 -11.94
CA ALA A 276 14.26 -3.44 -12.49
C ALA A 276 15.02 -4.53 -11.69
N ARG A 277 15.22 -4.34 -10.38
CA ARG A 277 15.91 -5.27 -9.48
C ARG A 277 15.03 -5.64 -8.28
N CYS A 278 13.71 -5.73 -8.47
CA CYS A 278 12.71 -5.89 -7.41
C CYS A 278 13.03 -7.07 -6.46
N GLU A 279 13.41 -8.24 -6.99
CA GLU A 279 13.75 -9.42 -6.19
C GLU A 279 15.01 -9.26 -5.32
N ASN A 280 15.88 -8.30 -5.66
CA ASN A 280 17.10 -7.99 -4.91
C ASN A 280 16.86 -6.95 -3.81
N ILE A 281 15.67 -6.39 -3.72
CA ILE A 281 15.35 -5.33 -2.79
C ILE A 281 14.40 -5.85 -1.70
N ALA A 282 14.85 -5.82 -0.46
CA ALA A 282 13.93 -5.91 0.66
C ALA A 282 13.11 -4.64 0.72
N ALA A 283 11.86 -4.72 0.26
CA ALA A 283 10.98 -3.58 0.14
C ALA A 283 10.49 -3.12 1.52
N LEU A 284 10.58 -1.83 1.78
CA LEU A 284 10.22 -1.24 3.08
C LEU A 284 8.74 -1.46 3.41
N ASP A 285 7.86 -1.24 2.43
CA ASP A 285 6.41 -1.44 2.58
C ASP A 285 6.07 -2.89 2.93
N LEU A 286 6.61 -3.88 2.21
CA LEU A 286 6.38 -5.29 2.50
C LEU A 286 6.78 -5.64 3.93
N ASN A 287 7.98 -5.21 4.36
CA ASN A 287 8.46 -5.50 5.71
C ASN A 287 7.65 -4.78 6.80
N CYS A 288 7.13 -3.57 6.52
CA CYS A 288 6.19 -2.87 7.39
C CYS A 288 4.81 -3.56 7.45
N LEU A 289 4.28 -4.02 6.33
CA LEU A 289 2.99 -4.72 6.29
C LEU A 289 3.06 -6.09 6.99
N LEU A 290 4.18 -6.80 6.88
CA LEU A 290 4.40 -8.03 7.65
C LEU A 290 4.60 -7.76 9.16
N TYR A 291 5.19 -6.61 9.53
CA TYR A 291 5.16 -6.17 10.93
C TYR A 291 3.72 -5.92 11.41
N LEU A 292 2.88 -5.30 10.61
CA LEU A 292 1.47 -5.11 10.91
C LEU A 292 0.74 -6.45 11.05
N THR A 293 0.98 -7.41 10.14
CA THR A 293 0.47 -8.78 10.22
C THR A 293 0.84 -9.45 11.55
N GLU A 294 2.11 -9.39 11.94
CA GLU A 294 2.60 -9.96 13.20
C GLU A 294 2.00 -9.26 14.44
N LYS A 295 1.77 -7.94 14.36
CA LYS A 295 1.09 -7.17 15.40
C LYS A 295 -0.39 -7.55 15.50
N THR A 296 -1.09 -7.70 14.38
CA THR A 296 -2.48 -8.17 14.33
C THR A 296 -2.63 -9.56 14.95
N LEU A 297 -1.73 -10.48 14.61
CA LEU A 297 -1.72 -11.83 15.22
C LEU A 297 -1.47 -11.77 16.72
N TRP A 298 -0.51 -10.97 17.17
CA TRP A 298 -0.25 -10.78 18.58
C TRP A 298 -1.47 -10.25 19.34
N GLU A 299 -2.04 -9.13 18.89
CA GLU A 299 -3.16 -8.47 19.54
C GLU A 299 -4.45 -9.32 19.45
N GLY A 300 -4.69 -9.96 18.31
CA GLY A 300 -5.82 -10.85 18.11
C GLY A 300 -5.79 -12.08 19.02
N TYR A 301 -4.65 -12.78 19.13
CA TYR A 301 -4.54 -13.89 20.08
C TYR A 301 -4.61 -13.46 21.55
N LYS A 302 -4.13 -12.25 21.88
CA LYS A 302 -4.33 -11.68 23.20
C LYS A 302 -5.82 -11.49 23.49
N THR A 303 -6.58 -10.97 22.55
CA THR A 303 -8.04 -10.79 22.64
C THR A 303 -8.76 -12.14 22.82
N LEU A 304 -8.32 -13.18 22.13
CA LEU A 304 -8.86 -14.55 22.26
C LEU A 304 -8.41 -15.30 23.52
N GLY A 305 -7.57 -14.70 24.38
CA GLY A 305 -7.02 -15.34 25.57
C GLY A 305 -5.91 -16.36 25.34
N ASP A 306 -5.43 -16.55 24.10
CA ASP A 306 -4.30 -17.45 23.80
C ASP A 306 -2.96 -16.76 24.07
N GLN A 307 -2.59 -16.75 25.35
CA GLN A 307 -1.38 -16.07 25.80
C GLN A 307 -0.08 -16.67 25.20
N LYS A 308 -0.07 -17.97 24.90
CA LYS A 308 1.10 -18.64 24.29
C LYS A 308 1.36 -18.13 22.88
N LYS A 309 0.35 -18.15 22.03
CA LYS A 309 0.44 -17.61 20.66
C LYS A 309 0.68 -16.09 20.67
N SER A 310 -0.03 -15.35 21.51
CA SER A 310 0.15 -13.91 21.68
C SER A 310 1.61 -13.55 21.99
N ASN A 311 2.22 -14.20 22.98
CA ASN A 311 3.62 -13.96 23.34
C ASN A 311 4.59 -14.34 22.22
N SER A 312 4.30 -15.40 21.46
CA SER A 312 5.13 -15.79 20.30
C SER A 312 5.11 -14.72 19.22
N TRP A 313 3.92 -14.26 18.84
CA TRP A 313 3.77 -13.22 17.80
C TRP A 313 4.31 -11.87 18.25
N LYS A 314 4.17 -11.52 19.54
CA LYS A 314 4.81 -10.33 20.11
C LYS A 314 6.34 -10.34 19.96
N ARG A 315 6.98 -11.49 20.19
CA ARG A 315 8.43 -11.60 19.98
C ARG A 315 8.81 -11.43 18.52
N ARG A 316 8.08 -12.05 17.59
CA ARG A 316 8.31 -11.94 16.14
C ARG A 316 8.19 -10.50 15.66
N SER A 317 7.11 -9.81 16.03
CA SER A 317 6.91 -8.40 15.67
C SER A 317 8.02 -7.49 16.23
N ASN A 318 8.49 -7.74 17.45
CA ASN A 318 9.61 -6.99 18.04
C ASN A 318 10.94 -7.24 17.31
N ILE A 319 11.21 -8.46 16.86
CA ILE A 319 12.40 -8.78 16.06
C ILE A 319 12.33 -8.06 14.72
N ARG A 320 11.21 -8.16 14.00
CA ARG A 320 11.00 -7.45 12.71
C ARG A 320 11.13 -5.95 12.88
N LYS A 321 10.50 -5.36 13.89
CA LYS A 321 10.66 -3.94 14.23
C LYS A 321 12.13 -3.55 14.43
N SER A 322 12.89 -4.40 15.13
CA SER A 322 14.32 -4.17 15.37
C SER A 322 15.14 -4.27 14.09
N LEU A 323 14.82 -5.22 13.21
CA LEU A 323 15.47 -5.38 11.90
C LEU A 323 15.18 -4.17 11.00
N ILE A 324 13.92 -3.72 10.92
CA ILE A 324 13.55 -2.53 10.14
C ILE A 324 14.30 -1.30 10.66
N ASN A 325 14.31 -1.07 11.97
CA ASN A 325 15.04 0.06 12.55
C ASN A 325 16.56 -0.01 12.37
N LYS A 326 17.13 -1.20 12.20
CA LYS A 326 18.57 -1.37 12.01
C LYS A 326 18.99 -1.24 10.55
N LEU A 327 18.26 -1.85 9.63
CA LEU A 327 18.70 -2.04 8.25
C LEU A 327 18.09 -1.04 7.27
N PHE A 328 16.89 -0.52 7.57
CA PHE A 328 16.18 0.40 6.67
C PHE A 328 16.27 1.86 7.13
N TYR A 329 16.61 2.12 8.40
CA TYR A 329 16.63 3.48 8.95
C TYR A 329 17.99 4.14 8.76
N ASP A 330 18.00 5.28 8.07
CA ASP A 330 19.19 6.13 7.90
C ASP A 330 19.21 7.23 8.97
N LYS A 331 20.18 7.16 9.87
CA LYS A 331 20.36 8.12 10.98
C LYS A 331 20.70 9.53 10.48
N HIS A 332 21.28 9.68 9.29
CA HIS A 332 21.67 10.98 8.74
C HIS A 332 20.46 11.78 8.24
N THR A 333 19.53 11.09 7.56
CA THR A 333 18.28 11.71 7.07
C THR A 333 17.14 11.64 8.09
N GLY A 334 17.17 10.67 8.99
CA GLY A 334 16.05 10.36 9.89
C GLY A 334 14.90 9.64 9.19
N TRP A 335 15.12 9.11 7.99
CA TRP A 335 14.11 8.44 7.16
C TRP A 335 14.39 6.96 6.99
N TYR A 336 13.36 6.23 6.58
CA TYR A 336 13.43 4.82 6.21
C TYR A 336 13.55 4.70 4.69
N TRP A 337 14.29 3.68 4.25
CA TRP A 337 14.58 3.40 2.85
C TRP A 337 14.41 1.92 2.58
N ASP A 338 14.33 1.52 1.32
CA ASP A 338 14.47 0.11 0.95
C ASP A 338 15.89 -0.40 1.28
N TYR A 339 16.09 -1.73 1.33
CA TYR A 339 17.39 -2.34 1.61
C TYR A 339 17.80 -3.27 0.47
N ASP A 340 18.97 -3.04 -0.11
CA ASP A 340 19.52 -3.86 -1.20
C ASP A 340 20.15 -5.13 -0.60
N LEU A 341 19.50 -6.27 -0.84
CA LEU A 341 19.92 -7.58 -0.35
C LEU A 341 21.21 -8.07 -1.01
N SER A 342 21.48 -7.66 -2.25
CA SER A 342 22.69 -8.05 -2.99
C SER A 342 23.91 -7.27 -2.56
N LYS A 343 23.73 -5.98 -2.25
CA LYS A 343 24.81 -5.08 -1.82
C LYS A 343 24.94 -4.99 -0.31
N ARG A 344 23.93 -5.48 0.46
CA ARG A 344 23.86 -5.39 1.93
C ARG A 344 23.93 -3.96 2.46
N GLU A 345 23.24 -3.05 1.79
CA GLU A 345 23.21 -1.62 2.12
C GLU A 345 21.82 -0.99 1.88
N ILE A 346 21.63 0.21 2.40
CA ILE A 346 20.43 1.00 2.14
C ILE A 346 20.32 1.34 0.66
N HIS A 347 19.18 1.02 0.04
CA HIS A 347 18.81 1.39 -1.32
C HIS A 347 18.10 2.74 -1.32
N ARG A 348 18.83 3.80 -1.69
CA ARG A 348 18.28 5.17 -1.70
C ARG A 348 17.51 5.46 -2.97
N SER A 349 16.22 5.20 -2.93
CA SER A 349 15.24 5.64 -3.91
C SER A 349 14.14 6.40 -3.16
N SER A 350 13.99 7.70 -3.40
CA SER A 350 12.98 8.52 -2.70
C SER A 350 11.61 8.19 -3.26
N ASN A 351 10.78 7.55 -2.46
CA ASN A 351 9.47 7.06 -2.86
C ASN A 351 8.47 7.04 -1.70
N ALA A 352 7.17 6.93 -2.02
CA ALA A 352 6.09 7.02 -1.04
C ALA A 352 6.06 5.85 -0.03
N ALA A 353 6.74 4.72 -0.28
CA ALA A 353 6.84 3.66 0.72
C ALA A 353 7.52 4.13 2.02
N GLN A 354 8.25 5.26 1.97
CA GLN A 354 8.84 5.88 3.16
C GLN A 354 7.80 6.32 4.22
N PHE A 355 6.50 6.38 3.86
CA PHE A 355 5.41 6.65 4.82
C PHE A 355 4.88 5.40 5.50
N LEU A 356 5.17 4.19 4.99
CA LEU A 356 4.64 2.94 5.53
C LEU A 356 5.05 2.64 6.99
N PRO A 357 6.29 2.96 7.44
CA PRO A 357 6.63 2.81 8.85
C PRO A 357 5.70 3.62 9.78
N TYR A 358 5.24 4.78 9.34
CA TYR A 358 4.33 5.64 10.09
C TYR A 358 2.89 5.14 10.02
N PHE A 359 2.47 4.59 8.89
CA PHE A 359 1.17 3.92 8.73
C PHE A 359 1.01 2.75 9.71
N VAL A 360 2.03 1.90 9.85
CA VAL A 360 1.99 0.74 10.76
C VAL A 360 2.40 1.04 12.21
N ASP A 361 2.59 2.32 12.53
CA ASP A 361 2.96 2.80 13.87
C ASP A 361 4.28 2.19 14.40
N LEU A 362 5.29 2.10 13.53
CA LEU A 362 6.56 1.45 13.86
C LEU A 362 7.56 2.36 14.60
N PRO A 363 7.84 3.62 14.15
CA PRO A 363 8.77 4.51 14.84
C PRO A 363 8.27 4.94 16.22
N LYS A 364 9.19 5.38 17.07
CA LYS A 364 8.82 5.93 18.38
C LYS A 364 8.12 7.29 18.22
N HIS A 365 7.06 7.52 19.02
CA HIS A 365 6.37 8.81 19.10
C HIS A 365 7.21 9.82 19.90
N ASN A 366 8.19 10.44 19.28
CA ASN A 366 8.99 11.50 19.88
C ASN A 366 9.12 12.71 18.96
N LYS A 367 9.62 13.82 19.48
CA LYS A 367 9.75 15.08 18.75
C LYS A 367 10.66 14.97 17.53
N GLN A 368 11.74 14.20 17.61
CA GLN A 368 12.70 14.00 16.51
C GLN A 368 12.05 13.26 15.34
N THR A 369 11.36 12.15 15.62
CA THR A 369 10.62 11.37 14.61
C THR A 369 9.59 12.24 13.89
N LYS A 370 8.84 13.06 14.63
CA LYS A 370 7.83 13.94 14.03
C LYS A 370 8.44 15.01 13.13
N TRP A 371 9.59 15.60 13.51
CA TRP A 371 10.28 16.55 12.64
C TRP A 371 10.86 15.89 11.39
N ALA A 372 11.37 14.67 11.50
CA ALA A 372 11.82 13.91 10.34
C ALA A 372 10.65 13.61 9.39
N LEU A 373 9.48 13.28 9.94
CA LEU A 373 8.26 13.08 9.16
C LEU A 373 7.79 14.37 8.49
N VAL A 374 7.78 15.51 9.20
CA VAL A 374 7.49 16.84 8.59
C VAL A 374 8.46 17.16 7.45
N ALA A 375 9.75 16.85 7.61
CA ALA A 375 10.73 17.05 6.53
C ALA A 375 10.45 16.14 5.33
N LEU A 376 10.02 14.89 5.57
CA LEU A 376 9.63 13.95 4.52
C LEU A 376 8.39 14.44 3.76
N THR A 377 7.36 14.95 4.45
CA THR A 377 6.16 15.49 3.80
C THR A 377 6.49 16.65 2.87
N ASN A 378 7.38 17.55 3.28
CA ASN A 378 7.79 18.68 2.44
C ASN A 378 8.50 18.26 1.15
N LYS A 379 9.04 17.04 1.12
CA LYS A 379 9.75 16.49 -0.05
C LYS A 379 8.84 15.64 -0.94
N GLN A 380 7.96 14.82 -0.35
CA GLN A 380 7.23 13.76 -1.05
C GLN A 380 5.78 14.12 -1.40
N ILE A 381 5.19 15.14 -0.76
CA ILE A 381 3.81 15.53 -1.02
C ILE A 381 3.78 16.65 -2.06
N GLY A 382 3.04 16.42 -3.13
CA GLY A 382 2.69 17.44 -4.12
C GLY A 382 1.43 18.21 -3.75
N GLU A 383 0.82 18.85 -4.73
CA GLU A 383 -0.39 19.65 -4.51
C GLU A 383 -1.63 18.76 -4.34
N TYR A 384 -1.79 17.74 -5.17
CA TYR A 384 -2.97 16.88 -5.22
C TYR A 384 -2.69 15.40 -4.88
N GLY A 385 -1.60 15.11 -4.21
CA GLY A 385 -1.27 13.74 -3.84
C GLY A 385 0.19 13.56 -3.44
N VAL A 386 0.62 12.32 -3.44
CA VAL A 386 1.97 11.92 -3.04
C VAL A 386 2.73 11.44 -4.28
N TYR A 387 3.97 11.90 -4.45
CA TYR A 387 4.84 11.37 -5.50
C TYR A 387 5.15 9.89 -5.24
N PRO A 388 4.82 8.97 -6.16
CA PRO A 388 5.21 7.57 -6.00
C PRO A 388 6.72 7.44 -5.89
N CYS A 389 7.44 7.91 -6.91
CA CYS A 389 8.87 8.19 -6.88
C CYS A 389 9.10 9.64 -7.23
N LEU A 390 10.07 10.28 -6.58
CA LEU A 390 10.40 11.67 -6.89
C LEU A 390 11.00 11.80 -8.29
N PRO A 391 10.65 12.88 -9.02
CA PRO A 391 11.35 13.22 -10.24
C PRO A 391 12.86 13.31 -10.01
N GLN A 392 13.66 12.87 -10.96
CA GLN A 392 15.13 12.91 -10.86
C GLN A 392 15.68 14.31 -10.56
N SER A 393 15.02 15.36 -11.05
CA SER A 393 15.38 16.76 -10.81
C SER A 393 15.25 17.19 -9.35
N ILE A 394 14.41 16.50 -8.56
CA ILE A 394 14.14 16.81 -7.15
C ILE A 394 14.86 15.84 -6.21
N ASP A 395 15.10 14.61 -6.67
CA ASP A 395 15.73 13.58 -5.84
C ASP A 395 17.26 13.73 -5.83
N THR A 396 17.75 14.55 -4.89
CA THR A 396 19.19 14.76 -4.67
C THR A 396 19.86 13.63 -3.86
N LEU A 397 19.06 12.81 -3.16
CA LEU A 397 19.55 11.73 -2.29
C LEU A 397 19.45 10.34 -2.94
N GLY A 398 18.70 10.24 -4.04
CA GLY A 398 18.51 8.98 -4.75
C GLY A 398 19.79 8.53 -5.49
N ASN A 399 19.95 7.21 -5.59
CA ASN A 399 21.01 6.62 -6.41
C ASN A 399 20.70 6.89 -7.88
N ARG A 400 21.50 7.75 -8.52
CA ARG A 400 21.33 8.14 -9.93
C ARG A 400 21.93 7.14 -10.90
N GLU A 401 22.79 6.25 -10.43
CA GLU A 401 23.41 5.24 -11.25
C GLU A 401 22.40 4.17 -11.66
N ASN A 402 22.32 3.88 -12.93
CA ASN A 402 21.50 2.82 -13.52
C ASN A 402 19.98 3.01 -13.43
N ARG A 403 19.45 4.23 -13.30
CA ARG A 403 17.99 4.43 -13.37
C ARG A 403 17.46 4.05 -14.75
N VAL A 404 16.36 3.31 -14.71
CA VAL A 404 15.53 3.04 -15.90
C VAL A 404 15.00 4.37 -16.43
N LEU A 405 15.26 4.67 -17.70
CA LEU A 405 14.92 5.97 -18.31
C LEU A 405 13.56 5.98 -19.00
N TRP A 406 12.78 4.88 -18.94
CA TRP A 406 11.43 4.88 -19.51
C TRP A 406 10.41 5.53 -18.59
N LYS A 407 9.34 6.03 -19.19
CA LYS A 407 8.19 6.52 -18.46
C LYS A 407 7.42 5.34 -17.88
N THR A 408 7.34 5.26 -16.56
CA THR A 408 6.63 4.22 -15.84
C THR A 408 5.41 4.80 -15.15
N GLN A 409 4.32 4.03 -15.04
CA GLN A 409 3.07 4.54 -14.48
C GLN A 409 3.13 4.74 -12.95
N TRP A 410 4.03 4.04 -12.25
CA TRP A 410 4.22 4.21 -10.80
C TRP A 410 5.32 5.21 -10.44
N ASP A 411 5.55 6.17 -11.34
CA ASP A 411 6.44 7.31 -11.11
C ASP A 411 5.69 8.64 -11.26
N SER A 412 6.37 9.75 -10.95
CA SER A 412 5.84 11.09 -11.23
C SER A 412 5.56 11.28 -12.72
N PRO A 413 4.44 11.92 -13.12
CA PRO A 413 3.59 12.79 -12.30
C PRO A 413 2.35 12.11 -11.68
N ASN A 414 2.22 10.79 -11.72
CA ASN A 414 1.03 10.11 -11.26
C ASN A 414 0.91 10.18 -9.73
N ALA A 415 -0.31 10.44 -9.23
CA ALA A 415 -0.70 10.31 -7.84
C ALA A 415 -1.66 9.12 -7.71
N TRP A 416 -1.34 8.20 -6.82
CA TRP A 416 -2.08 6.97 -6.62
C TRP A 416 -2.83 6.99 -5.30
N PRO A 417 -4.14 6.74 -5.29
CA PRO A 417 -4.96 6.72 -4.08
C PRO A 417 -4.41 5.84 -2.95
N PRO A 418 -3.91 4.62 -3.21
CA PRO A 418 -3.27 3.80 -2.19
C PRO A 418 -2.14 4.51 -1.44
N LEU A 419 -1.25 5.19 -2.15
CA LEU A 419 -0.09 5.86 -1.56
C LEU A 419 -0.51 7.11 -0.77
N THR A 420 -1.52 7.83 -1.26
CA THR A 420 -2.13 8.96 -0.56
C THR A 420 -2.77 8.49 0.74
N HIS A 421 -3.52 7.38 0.72
CA HIS A 421 -4.16 6.80 1.90
C HIS A 421 -3.12 6.40 2.97
N PHE A 422 -2.09 5.63 2.61
CA PHE A 422 -1.03 5.27 3.56
C PHE A 422 -0.34 6.50 4.17
N THR A 423 -0.13 7.53 3.37
CA THR A 423 0.48 8.77 3.85
C THR A 423 -0.42 9.48 4.84
N VAL A 424 -1.69 9.73 4.49
CA VAL A 424 -2.67 10.38 5.38
C VAL A 424 -2.76 9.65 6.71
N LYS A 425 -3.01 8.33 6.70
CA LYS A 425 -3.13 7.54 7.95
C LYS A 425 -1.82 7.49 8.74
N GLY A 426 -0.67 7.49 8.06
CA GLY A 426 0.64 7.63 8.71
C GLY A 426 0.82 8.99 9.40
N LEU A 427 0.40 10.08 8.77
CA LEU A 427 0.43 11.42 9.38
C LEU A 427 -0.50 11.53 10.58
N GLU A 428 -1.73 11.01 10.48
CA GLU A 428 -2.72 10.98 11.57
C GLU A 428 -2.21 10.25 12.80
N ASN A 429 -1.57 9.09 12.62
CA ASN A 429 -0.96 8.34 13.73
C ASN A 429 0.04 9.19 14.52
N TYR A 430 0.81 10.06 13.84
CA TYR A 430 1.84 10.89 14.46
C TYR A 430 1.41 12.33 14.76
N ALA A 431 0.24 12.76 14.30
CA ALA A 431 -0.33 14.05 14.65
C ALA A 431 -0.71 14.16 16.15
N ARG A 432 -0.88 13.02 16.82
CA ARG A 432 -1.23 12.92 18.25
C ARG A 432 0.02 12.82 19.12
N GLY A 433 -0.12 13.12 20.42
CA GLY A 433 0.93 12.92 21.43
C GLY A 433 1.99 14.02 21.47
N PRO A 434 3.21 13.78 22.04
CA PRO A 434 4.19 14.81 22.40
C PRO A 434 4.73 15.59 21.22
N GLY A 435 5.03 16.87 21.43
CA GLY A 435 5.57 17.79 20.42
C GLY A 435 4.48 18.62 19.74
N LYS A 436 3.95 19.66 20.43
CA LYS A 436 2.82 20.47 19.94
C LYS A 436 2.97 20.96 18.50
N LEU A 437 4.09 21.59 18.14
CA LEU A 437 4.28 22.17 16.81
C LEU A 437 4.40 21.13 15.69
N PRO A 438 5.31 20.12 15.75
CA PRO A 438 5.34 19.13 14.69
C PRO A 438 4.05 18.30 14.60
N SER A 439 3.37 18.01 15.72
CA SER A 439 2.05 17.34 15.70
C SER A 439 1.01 18.17 14.96
N LEU A 440 0.95 19.48 15.23
CA LEU A 440 0.06 20.39 14.51
C LEU A 440 0.38 20.45 13.01
N LEU A 441 1.65 20.53 12.65
CA LEU A 441 2.06 20.54 11.23
C LEU A 441 1.64 19.25 10.52
N LEU A 442 1.81 18.07 11.16
CA LEU A 442 1.38 16.79 10.60
C LEU A 442 -0.15 16.73 10.44
N HIS A 443 -0.90 17.22 11.43
CA HIS A 443 -2.37 17.30 11.36
C HIS A 443 -2.83 18.20 10.20
N VAL A 444 -2.29 19.41 10.12
CA VAL A 444 -2.61 20.35 9.02
C VAL A 444 -2.23 19.76 7.65
N THR A 445 -1.09 19.08 7.57
CA THR A 445 -0.65 18.45 6.31
C THR A 445 -1.57 17.29 5.93
N SER A 446 -1.99 16.46 6.89
CA SER A 446 -2.95 15.38 6.64
C SER A 446 -4.27 15.90 6.09
N ASN A 447 -4.86 16.89 6.77
CA ASN A 447 -6.13 17.49 6.35
C ASN A 447 -6.02 18.16 4.96
N ARG A 448 -4.91 18.89 4.71
CA ARG A 448 -4.66 19.48 3.39
C ARG A 448 -4.59 18.41 2.30
N LEU A 449 -3.89 17.31 2.56
CA LEU A 449 -3.75 16.23 1.59
C LEU A 449 -5.08 15.53 1.31
N MET A 450 -5.92 15.31 2.33
CA MET A 450 -7.28 14.80 2.15
C MET A 450 -8.13 15.75 1.30
N MET A 451 -8.13 17.06 1.63
CA MET A 451 -8.89 18.06 0.88
C MET A 451 -8.44 18.15 -0.59
N SER A 452 -7.12 18.26 -0.84
CA SER A 452 -6.60 18.31 -2.22
C SER A 452 -6.96 17.05 -3.03
N TYR A 453 -6.95 15.88 -2.38
CA TYR A 453 -7.38 14.63 -3.01
C TYR A 453 -8.86 14.69 -3.40
N LEU A 454 -9.74 15.14 -2.50
CA LEU A 454 -11.16 15.29 -2.77
C LEU A 454 -11.41 16.34 -3.86
N GLU A 455 -10.75 17.49 -3.81
CA GLU A 455 -10.84 18.56 -4.82
C GLU A 455 -10.44 18.08 -6.23
N SER A 456 -9.36 17.29 -6.32
CA SER A 456 -8.94 16.66 -7.59
C SER A 456 -10.03 15.76 -8.16
N ILE A 457 -10.61 14.91 -7.33
CA ILE A 457 -11.65 13.97 -7.76
C ILE A 457 -12.93 14.71 -8.11
N GLU A 458 -13.42 15.62 -7.28
CA GLU A 458 -14.62 16.42 -7.54
C GLU A 458 -14.49 17.25 -8.83
N GLY A 459 -13.32 17.87 -9.04
CA GLY A 459 -13.05 18.64 -10.25
C GLY A 459 -13.13 17.78 -11.51
N GLN A 460 -12.51 16.61 -11.50
CA GLN A 460 -12.56 15.68 -12.63
C GLN A 460 -13.93 15.00 -12.76
N PHE A 461 -14.58 14.71 -11.63
CA PHE A 461 -15.93 14.16 -11.62
C PHE A 461 -16.96 15.12 -12.22
N ALA A 462 -16.89 16.40 -11.90
CA ALA A 462 -17.75 17.43 -12.49
C ALA A 462 -17.63 17.52 -14.02
N LEU A 463 -16.43 17.25 -14.56
CA LEU A 463 -16.16 17.27 -15.99
C LEU A 463 -16.55 15.97 -16.70
N THR A 464 -16.42 14.83 -16.04
CA THR A 464 -16.45 13.49 -16.68
C THR A 464 -17.53 12.56 -16.15
N GLY A 465 -18.02 12.80 -14.92
CA GLY A 465 -18.92 11.89 -14.22
C GLY A 465 -18.26 10.58 -13.75
N LYS A 466 -16.92 10.54 -13.61
CA LYS A 466 -16.14 9.31 -13.46
C LYS A 466 -15.18 9.37 -12.27
N PHE A 467 -14.91 8.20 -11.65
CA PHE A 467 -13.83 7.99 -10.69
C PHE A 467 -12.65 7.32 -11.42
N TRP A 468 -11.64 8.09 -11.74
CA TRP A 468 -10.48 7.62 -12.47
C TRP A 468 -9.51 6.84 -11.56
N GLU A 469 -8.67 6.00 -12.15
CA GLU A 469 -7.71 5.16 -11.44
C GLU A 469 -6.65 5.96 -10.66
N LYS A 470 -6.19 7.05 -11.28
CA LYS A 470 -5.10 7.92 -10.79
C LYS A 470 -5.24 9.33 -11.33
N TYR A 471 -4.55 10.27 -10.71
CA TYR A 471 -4.59 11.70 -11.07
C TYR A 471 -3.16 12.25 -11.14
N ASN A 472 -3.00 13.45 -11.66
CA ASN A 472 -1.69 14.10 -11.67
C ASN A 472 -1.42 14.76 -10.31
N VAL A 473 -0.26 14.47 -9.72
CA VAL A 473 0.16 14.97 -8.41
C VAL A 473 0.29 16.50 -8.33
N LYS A 474 0.50 17.17 -9.47
CA LYS A 474 0.69 18.63 -9.55
C LYS A 474 -0.58 19.38 -9.95
N THR A 475 -1.34 18.84 -10.89
CA THR A 475 -2.49 19.53 -11.49
C THR A 475 -3.84 19.03 -10.98
N GLY A 476 -3.88 17.85 -10.32
CA GLY A 476 -5.12 17.16 -9.99
C GLY A 476 -5.90 16.67 -11.21
N GLY A 477 -5.33 16.81 -12.40
CA GLY A 477 -5.94 16.47 -13.69
C GLY A 477 -5.64 15.04 -14.15
N LEU A 478 -5.98 14.79 -15.42
CA LEU A 478 -5.81 13.48 -16.08
C LEU A 478 -4.61 13.44 -17.03
N ASP A 479 -3.73 14.43 -16.96
CA ASP A 479 -2.44 14.48 -17.66
C ASP A 479 -1.42 13.55 -16.96
N VAL A 480 -1.69 12.26 -17.02
CA VAL A 480 -0.99 11.17 -16.34
C VAL A 480 -0.32 10.21 -17.31
N ILE A 481 0.63 9.44 -16.82
CA ILE A 481 1.24 8.34 -17.59
C ILE A 481 0.34 7.11 -17.47
N ASN A 482 -0.11 6.61 -18.60
CA ASN A 482 -0.97 5.44 -18.70
C ASN A 482 -0.29 4.32 -19.47
N GLU A 483 -0.47 3.11 -19.00
CA GLU A 483 -0.06 1.88 -19.68
C GLU A 483 -1.21 1.21 -20.44
N TYR A 484 -2.43 1.56 -20.06
CA TYR A 484 -3.69 1.12 -20.65
C TYR A 484 -4.73 2.23 -20.53
N PRO A 485 -5.84 2.18 -21.28
CA PRO A 485 -6.95 3.12 -21.12
C PRO A 485 -7.53 3.01 -19.70
N MET A 486 -7.57 4.13 -18.98
CA MET A 486 -8.13 4.16 -17.63
C MET A 486 -9.62 3.80 -17.64
N PRO A 487 -10.06 2.92 -16.72
CA PRO A 487 -11.48 2.63 -16.55
C PRO A 487 -12.28 3.82 -16.02
N ASP A 488 -13.58 3.84 -16.32
CA ASP A 488 -14.51 4.93 -15.96
C ASP A 488 -14.86 4.99 -14.46
N PHE A 489 -14.63 3.92 -13.73
CA PHE A 489 -14.80 3.82 -12.29
C PHE A 489 -13.65 2.95 -11.75
N PHE A 490 -12.97 3.44 -10.71
CA PHE A 490 -11.95 2.67 -10.07
C PHE A 490 -12.17 2.59 -8.55
N GLY A 491 -12.30 1.37 -8.05
CA GLY A 491 -12.77 1.07 -6.71
C GLY A 491 -11.91 1.64 -5.59
N TRP A 492 -10.56 1.62 -5.71
CA TRP A 492 -9.71 2.21 -4.68
C TRP A 492 -9.85 3.74 -4.61
N THR A 493 -10.02 4.42 -5.76
CA THR A 493 -10.25 5.86 -5.77
C THR A 493 -11.56 6.20 -5.09
N ALA A 494 -12.62 5.50 -5.50
CA ALA A 494 -13.96 5.70 -4.95
C ALA A 494 -14.02 5.35 -3.45
N GLY A 495 -13.32 4.31 -3.01
CA GLY A 495 -13.27 3.89 -1.62
C GLY A 495 -12.55 4.88 -0.71
N VAL A 496 -11.34 5.32 -1.09
CA VAL A 496 -10.56 6.33 -0.34
C VAL A 496 -11.28 7.69 -0.37
N TYR A 497 -11.89 8.06 -1.51
CA TYR A 497 -12.70 9.25 -1.61
C TYR A 497 -13.86 9.24 -0.60
N MET A 498 -14.61 8.14 -0.53
CA MET A 498 -15.77 8.04 0.37
C MET A 498 -15.34 8.10 1.84
N GLU A 499 -14.24 7.43 2.20
CA GLU A 499 -13.68 7.52 3.56
C GLU A 499 -13.37 8.97 3.94
N TYR A 500 -12.63 9.71 3.10
CA TYR A 500 -12.21 11.07 3.39
C TYR A 500 -13.38 12.06 3.38
N ALA A 501 -14.32 11.92 2.45
CA ALA A 501 -15.49 12.77 2.39
C ALA A 501 -16.32 12.68 3.69
N LEU A 502 -16.54 11.47 4.21
CA LEU A 502 -17.26 11.27 5.47
C LEU A 502 -16.46 11.71 6.70
N GLU A 503 -15.15 11.50 6.70
CA GLU A 503 -14.27 11.93 7.80
C GLU A 503 -14.24 13.46 7.96
N LEU A 504 -14.24 14.20 6.87
CA LEU A 504 -14.19 15.68 6.88
C LEU A 504 -15.54 16.35 7.11
N VAL A 505 -16.63 15.73 6.69
CA VAL A 505 -17.98 16.27 6.94
C VAL A 505 -18.39 16.07 8.41
N GLY A 506 -17.78 15.10 9.10
CA GLY A 506 -18.13 14.73 10.46
C GLY A 506 -19.51 14.02 10.56
N PRO A 507 -19.84 13.48 11.76
CA PRO A 507 -21.13 12.86 11.98
C PRO A 507 -22.28 13.86 12.02
#